data_c408ddb5fe088f250e86203385b8130c
#
_entry.id   c408ddb5fe088f250e86203385b8130c
#
_cell.length_a   1.000
_cell.length_b   1.000
_cell.length_c   1.000
_cell.angle_alpha   90.00
_cell.angle_beta   90.00
_cell.angle_gamma   90.00
#
_symmetry.space_group_name_H-M   'P 1'
#
loop_
_entity.id
_entity.type
_entity.pdbx_description
1 polymer ?
#
loop_
_entity_poly.entity_id
_entity_poly.type
_entity_poly.pdbx_seq_one_letter_code
_entity_poly.pdbx_strand_id
1 'polypeptide(L)'
;MKLYVYPIKSLRPTTITEGILTTRGFQYDRHFMLLKVVPAGDGSGSMALKNMHVPHFPEMALFSTDIVYPEAETDNGKLIVTYHPPPSSEMASEPREVRRLEVPLQPNSKSLDPLKIVMHSSPTPGYNMGAKYNDWFSDCFGYPVVLAYLGPHSREVLGTLAPAKQGRKTVWRAAREYLNRSDRRWEIILPILIVASAISMVLDGGAIVRHGITPQTARSLTSTVLFTAAGLVFMLYGFYTLNPLHEDRITFADCAPYLIISETSVDNVSARLPDGEDMDRTKFRPNIVVSGAADAFEEDFWGALTVRPELGRESARLLLTGNCVRCQSLNVDYKTGKMGTGESGAVLKKLMKDRRVDTGARFSPVFGRYSFLEPSGEGTSLKVGDEVTVAKRETVRSIVDWPGLTN
;
A
#
# COMPACT_ATOMS: atom_id res chain seq x y z
N MET A 1 16.00 3.43 -14.85
CA MET A 1 14.72 3.12 -14.16
C MET A 1 13.89 2.16 -15.00
N LYS A 2 13.08 1.27 -14.36
CA LYS A 2 12.09 0.39 -15.03
C LYS A 2 10.77 0.50 -14.29
N LEU A 3 9.63 0.40 -15.01
CA LEU A 3 8.28 0.60 -14.47
C LEU A 3 7.41 -0.62 -14.75
N TYR A 4 6.61 -1.00 -13.75
CA TYR A 4 5.74 -2.18 -13.81
C TYR A 4 4.36 -1.88 -13.21
N VAL A 5 3.31 -2.36 -13.87
CA VAL A 5 1.93 -2.36 -13.40
C VAL A 5 1.46 -3.80 -13.28
N TYR A 6 0.73 -4.10 -12.24
CA TYR A 6 0.15 -5.42 -11.96
C TYR A 6 -1.37 -5.34 -11.96
N PRO A 7 -2.06 -5.30 -13.10
CA PRO A 7 -3.50 -5.06 -13.15
C PRO A 7 -4.31 -6.06 -12.31
N ILE A 8 -3.89 -7.34 -12.34
CA ILE A 8 -4.46 -8.40 -11.50
C ILE A 8 -3.44 -8.77 -10.42
N LYS A 9 -3.86 -8.70 -9.15
CA LYS A 9 -3.04 -9.10 -8.01
C LYS A 9 -2.45 -10.49 -8.22
N SER A 10 -1.17 -10.64 -7.93
CA SER A 10 -0.42 -11.92 -7.99
C SER A 10 -0.11 -12.48 -9.38
N LEU A 11 -0.66 -11.96 -10.47
CA LEU A 11 -0.22 -12.31 -11.83
C LEU A 11 1.07 -11.57 -12.20
N ARG A 12 1.71 -11.95 -13.32
CA ARG A 12 2.92 -11.29 -13.82
C ARG A 12 2.59 -9.86 -14.30
N PRO A 13 3.55 -8.92 -14.23
CA PRO A 13 3.32 -7.53 -14.56
C PRO A 13 3.22 -7.26 -16.06
N THR A 14 2.63 -6.12 -16.38
CA THR A 14 2.86 -5.39 -17.61
C THR A 14 4.07 -4.47 -17.40
N THR A 15 5.05 -4.53 -18.29
CA THR A 15 6.15 -3.54 -18.34
C THR A 15 5.64 -2.31 -19.08
N ILE A 16 5.83 -1.13 -18.47
CA ILE A 16 5.42 0.14 -19.07
C ILE A 16 6.61 1.08 -19.24
N THR A 17 6.55 1.94 -20.23
CA THR A 17 7.55 3.01 -20.46
C THR A 17 7.16 4.31 -19.80
N GLU A 18 5.86 4.50 -19.54
CA GLU A 18 5.26 5.67 -18.92
C GLU A 18 4.05 5.24 -18.09
N GLY A 19 3.83 5.88 -16.93
CA GLY A 19 2.68 5.63 -16.07
C GLY A 19 2.24 6.86 -15.31
N ILE A 20 0.93 7.04 -15.18
CA ILE A 20 0.34 8.12 -14.37
C ILE A 20 0.42 7.74 -12.91
N LEU A 21 1.04 8.59 -12.10
CA LEU A 21 1.10 8.46 -10.65
C LEU A 21 -0.23 8.87 -10.03
N THR A 22 -0.76 8.03 -9.16
CA THR A 22 -1.91 8.36 -8.32
C THR A 22 -1.60 8.05 -6.86
N THR A 23 -2.34 8.63 -5.93
CA THR A 23 -2.19 8.33 -4.50
C THR A 23 -2.52 6.87 -4.14
N ARG A 24 -3.12 6.11 -5.07
CA ARG A 24 -3.46 4.69 -4.91
C ARG A 24 -2.60 3.73 -5.72
N GLY A 25 -1.54 4.21 -6.37
CA GLY A 25 -0.65 3.43 -7.26
C GLY A 25 -0.67 3.94 -8.69
N PHE A 26 0.03 3.27 -9.60
CA PHE A 26 -0.15 3.56 -11.03
C PHE A 26 -1.58 3.30 -11.46
N GLN A 27 -2.05 4.02 -12.45
CA GLN A 27 -3.35 3.80 -13.03
C GLN A 27 -3.51 2.30 -13.42
N TYR A 28 -4.63 1.70 -13.03
CA TYR A 28 -4.95 0.27 -13.21
C TYR A 28 -4.13 -0.72 -12.38
N ASP A 29 -3.24 -0.27 -11.51
CA ASP A 29 -2.44 -1.19 -10.69
C ASP A 29 -3.30 -1.87 -9.62
N ARG A 30 -3.35 -3.21 -9.66
CA ARG A 30 -4.06 -4.09 -8.70
C ARG A 30 -5.55 -3.75 -8.51
N HIS A 31 -6.22 -3.41 -9.64
CA HIS A 31 -7.68 -3.20 -9.67
C HIS A 31 -8.47 -4.50 -9.69
N PHE A 32 -7.81 -5.62 -10.02
CA PHE A 32 -8.42 -6.95 -10.04
C PHE A 32 -7.67 -7.92 -9.13
N MET A 33 -8.38 -8.95 -8.67
CA MET A 33 -7.79 -10.09 -7.96
C MET A 33 -8.55 -11.37 -8.23
N LEU A 34 -7.90 -12.51 -7.98
CA LEU A 34 -8.50 -13.83 -8.12
C LEU A 34 -8.86 -14.41 -6.74
N LEU A 35 -10.03 -15.04 -6.68
CA LEU A 35 -10.56 -15.68 -5.49
C LEU A 35 -10.89 -17.13 -5.83
N LYS A 36 -10.34 -18.09 -5.08
CA LYS A 36 -10.70 -19.50 -5.19
C LYS A 36 -12.02 -19.76 -4.48
N VAL A 37 -12.93 -20.47 -5.13
CA VAL A 37 -14.17 -20.96 -4.50
C VAL A 37 -13.84 -22.22 -3.70
N VAL A 38 -14.15 -22.23 -2.42
CA VAL A 38 -13.89 -23.35 -1.51
C VAL A 38 -15.13 -23.63 -0.66
N PRO A 39 -15.33 -24.85 -0.13
CA PRO A 39 -16.37 -25.09 0.87
C PRO A 39 -16.16 -24.19 2.09
N ALA A 40 -17.22 -23.64 2.67
CA ALA A 40 -17.16 -22.70 3.78
C ALA A 40 -16.60 -23.29 5.10
N GLY A 41 -16.55 -24.61 5.21
CA GLY A 41 -15.98 -25.32 6.36
C GLY A 41 -16.86 -25.28 7.63
N ASP A 42 -18.03 -24.66 7.57
CA ASP A 42 -19.00 -24.56 8.66
C ASP A 42 -20.06 -25.67 8.66
N GLY A 43 -19.94 -26.64 7.76
CA GLY A 43 -20.90 -27.74 7.57
C GLY A 43 -22.21 -27.33 6.89
N SER A 44 -22.39 -26.07 6.49
CA SER A 44 -23.63 -25.57 5.84
C SER A 44 -23.78 -26.01 4.40
N GLY A 45 -22.74 -26.56 3.78
CA GLY A 45 -22.66 -26.82 2.34
C GLY A 45 -22.53 -25.54 1.50
N SER A 46 -22.40 -24.38 2.12
CA SER A 46 -22.18 -23.11 1.42
C SER A 46 -20.74 -23.00 0.89
N MET A 47 -20.54 -22.09 -0.07
CA MET A 47 -19.21 -21.83 -0.67
C MET A 47 -18.67 -20.50 -0.15
N ALA A 48 -17.37 -20.46 0.12
CA ALA A 48 -16.61 -19.30 0.55
C ALA A 48 -15.58 -18.91 -0.51
N LEU A 49 -15.15 -17.65 -0.48
CA LEU A 49 -14.13 -17.12 -1.36
C LEU A 49 -12.81 -16.96 -0.61
N LYS A 50 -11.75 -17.61 -1.10
CA LYS A 50 -10.39 -17.53 -0.55
C LYS A 50 -9.49 -16.72 -1.46
N ASN A 51 -8.80 -15.72 -0.91
CA ASN A 51 -7.83 -14.92 -1.66
C ASN A 51 -6.72 -15.79 -2.26
N MET A 52 -6.44 -15.58 -3.54
CA MET A 52 -5.33 -16.24 -4.24
C MET A 52 -4.09 -15.34 -4.23
N HIS A 53 -2.96 -15.91 -3.82
CA HIS A 53 -1.65 -15.27 -3.88
C HIS A 53 -0.55 -16.30 -4.14
N VAL A 54 0.48 -15.86 -4.84
CA VAL A 54 1.54 -16.71 -5.41
C VAL A 54 2.14 -17.72 -4.43
N PRO A 55 2.40 -17.43 -3.13
CA PRO A 55 2.96 -18.42 -2.21
C PRO A 55 2.11 -19.68 -2.01
N HIS A 56 0.78 -19.54 -2.14
CA HIS A 56 -0.17 -20.65 -1.96
C HIS A 56 -0.73 -21.19 -3.29
N PHE A 57 -0.62 -20.41 -4.34
CA PHE A 57 -1.11 -20.71 -5.69
C PHE A 57 -0.01 -20.34 -6.70
N PRO A 58 1.13 -21.08 -6.72
CA PRO A 58 2.28 -20.72 -7.54
C PRO A 58 1.99 -20.75 -9.05
N GLU A 59 0.96 -21.49 -9.48
CA GLU A 59 0.45 -21.52 -10.85
C GLU A 59 -0.06 -20.15 -11.35
N MET A 60 -0.34 -19.19 -10.46
CA MET A 60 -0.62 -17.79 -10.85
C MET A 60 0.52 -17.16 -11.63
N ALA A 61 1.75 -17.64 -11.46
CA ALA A 61 2.92 -17.18 -12.20
C ALA A 61 2.91 -17.56 -13.69
N LEU A 62 2.02 -18.47 -14.10
CA LEU A 62 1.83 -18.86 -15.50
C LEU A 62 1.04 -17.82 -16.31
N PHE A 63 0.50 -16.78 -15.67
CA PHE A 63 -0.28 -15.75 -16.32
C PHE A 63 0.51 -14.45 -16.45
N SER A 64 0.64 -13.94 -17.68
CA SER A 64 1.15 -12.59 -17.94
C SER A 64 0.00 -11.64 -18.26
N THR A 65 0.27 -10.35 -18.12
CA THR A 65 -0.70 -9.28 -18.39
C THR A 65 -0.11 -8.23 -19.29
N ASP A 66 -0.93 -7.69 -20.22
CA ASP A 66 -0.61 -6.53 -21.05
C ASP A 66 -1.78 -5.56 -21.06
N ILE A 67 -1.49 -4.26 -21.03
CA ILE A 67 -2.50 -3.20 -21.01
C ILE A 67 -2.57 -2.55 -22.38
N VAL A 68 -3.77 -2.51 -22.95
CA VAL A 68 -4.11 -1.65 -24.09
C VAL A 68 -4.86 -0.45 -23.53
N TYR A 69 -4.19 0.69 -23.47
CA TYR A 69 -4.78 1.92 -22.95
C TYR A 69 -5.87 2.45 -23.88
N PRO A 70 -6.88 3.18 -23.33
CA PRO A 70 -7.89 3.84 -24.17
C PRO A 70 -7.22 4.85 -25.12
N GLU A 71 -7.59 4.82 -26.40
CA GLU A 71 -7.13 5.80 -27.40
C GLU A 71 -8.06 7.04 -27.46
N ALA A 72 -9.31 6.90 -27.00
CA ALA A 72 -10.31 7.96 -26.96
C ALA A 72 -11.16 7.86 -25.69
N GLU A 73 -11.87 8.94 -25.32
CA GLU A 73 -12.75 8.95 -24.14
C GLU A 73 -13.89 7.90 -24.19
N THR A 74 -14.28 7.49 -25.39
CA THR A 74 -15.31 6.45 -25.61
C THR A 74 -14.77 5.03 -25.54
N ASP A 75 -13.45 4.85 -25.52
CA ASP A 75 -12.80 3.54 -25.40
C ASP A 75 -12.50 3.26 -23.93
N ASN A 76 -12.91 2.10 -23.46
CA ASN A 76 -12.65 1.68 -22.07
C ASN A 76 -11.26 1.04 -21.88
N GLY A 77 -10.47 0.89 -22.95
CA GLY A 77 -9.23 0.14 -22.93
C GLY A 77 -9.45 -1.32 -22.50
N LYS A 78 -8.41 -2.12 -22.59
CA LYS A 78 -8.50 -3.54 -22.20
C LYS A 78 -7.21 -4.06 -21.60
N LEU A 79 -7.37 -4.99 -20.68
CA LEU A 79 -6.33 -5.82 -20.15
C LEU A 79 -6.33 -7.16 -20.91
N ILE A 80 -5.20 -7.54 -21.47
CA ILE A 80 -4.99 -8.83 -22.10
C ILE A 80 -4.30 -9.74 -21.07
N VAL A 81 -4.96 -10.82 -20.70
CA VAL A 81 -4.39 -11.88 -19.85
C VAL A 81 -3.97 -13.04 -20.73
N THR A 82 -2.72 -13.47 -20.64
CA THR A 82 -2.20 -14.61 -21.38
C THR A 82 -1.81 -15.71 -20.42
N TYR A 83 -2.41 -16.89 -20.57
CA TYR A 83 -2.03 -18.10 -19.86
C TYR A 83 -0.97 -18.87 -20.66
N HIS A 84 0.16 -19.15 -20.01
CA HIS A 84 1.27 -19.92 -20.52
C HIS A 84 1.26 -21.29 -19.82
N PRO A 85 0.71 -22.34 -20.42
CA PRO A 85 0.68 -23.64 -19.76
C PRO A 85 2.10 -24.14 -19.48
N PRO A 86 2.31 -24.85 -18.35
CA PRO A 86 3.62 -25.39 -18.04
C PRO A 86 4.05 -26.39 -19.14
N PRO A 87 5.36 -26.56 -19.35
CA PRO A 87 5.86 -27.57 -20.28
C PRO A 87 5.25 -28.92 -19.99
N SER A 88 4.73 -29.58 -21.04
CA SER A 88 4.24 -30.95 -20.92
C SER A 88 5.37 -31.88 -20.50
N SER A 89 5.08 -32.87 -19.64
CA SER A 89 6.01 -33.97 -19.43
C SER A 89 6.28 -34.66 -20.75
N GLU A 90 7.49 -35.20 -20.95
CA GLU A 90 7.92 -35.87 -22.20
C GLU A 90 6.93 -36.92 -22.74
N MET A 91 5.93 -37.33 -21.95
CA MET A 91 4.87 -38.27 -22.29
C MET A 91 3.56 -37.65 -22.83
N ALA A 92 3.42 -36.31 -22.84
CA ALA A 92 2.20 -35.67 -23.31
C ALA A 92 2.29 -35.43 -24.82
N SER A 93 1.38 -36.07 -25.59
CA SER A 93 1.38 -36.08 -27.03
C SER A 93 1.00 -34.76 -27.72
N GLU A 94 0.52 -33.75 -26.98
CA GLU A 94 0.17 -32.45 -27.55
C GLU A 94 0.68 -31.28 -26.69
N PRO A 95 1.27 -30.22 -27.31
CA PRO A 95 1.60 -28.98 -26.60
C PRO A 95 0.30 -28.31 -26.17
N ARG A 96 0.19 -27.95 -24.89
CA ARG A 96 -0.96 -27.17 -24.40
C ARG A 96 -0.93 -25.77 -25.03
N GLU A 97 -2.06 -25.35 -25.56
CA GLU A 97 -2.18 -24.09 -26.28
C GLU A 97 -2.13 -22.87 -25.31
N VAL A 98 -1.43 -21.81 -25.73
CA VAL A 98 -1.45 -20.51 -25.07
C VAL A 98 -2.84 -19.91 -25.24
N ARG A 99 -3.47 -19.55 -24.11
CA ARG A 99 -4.85 -19.01 -24.10
C ARG A 99 -4.82 -17.53 -23.74
N ARG A 100 -5.70 -16.74 -24.34
CA ARG A 100 -5.84 -15.31 -24.10
C ARG A 100 -7.25 -14.93 -23.69
N LEU A 101 -7.36 -13.93 -22.79
CA LEU A 101 -8.60 -13.34 -22.33
C LEU A 101 -8.49 -11.83 -22.37
N GLU A 102 -9.48 -11.16 -22.92
CA GLU A 102 -9.63 -9.72 -22.86
C GLU A 102 -10.59 -9.34 -21.71
N VAL A 103 -10.13 -8.45 -20.82
CA VAL A 103 -10.89 -7.93 -19.69
C VAL A 103 -10.96 -6.41 -19.83
N PRO A 104 -12.12 -5.75 -19.73
CA PRO A 104 -12.19 -4.28 -19.78
C PRO A 104 -11.43 -3.69 -18.60
N LEU A 105 -10.67 -2.61 -18.82
CA LEU A 105 -9.93 -1.92 -17.75
C LEU A 105 -10.87 -1.22 -16.77
N GLN A 106 -12.02 -0.74 -17.27
CA GLN A 106 -13.05 -0.03 -16.51
C GLN A 106 -14.43 -0.68 -16.69
N PRO A 107 -14.67 -1.85 -16.06
CA PRO A 107 -15.98 -2.50 -16.12
C PRO A 107 -17.07 -1.61 -15.52
N ASN A 108 -18.27 -1.66 -16.11
CA ASN A 108 -19.43 -1.00 -15.51
C ASN A 108 -19.89 -1.74 -14.24
N SER A 109 -19.50 -1.23 -13.08
CA SER A 109 -19.79 -1.86 -11.79
C SER A 109 -21.29 -1.97 -11.46
N LYS A 110 -22.16 -1.16 -12.09
CA LYS A 110 -23.62 -1.21 -11.86
C LYS A 110 -24.27 -2.50 -12.37
N SER A 111 -23.62 -3.19 -13.31
CA SER A 111 -24.11 -4.46 -13.89
C SER A 111 -23.45 -5.70 -13.28
N LEU A 112 -22.61 -5.55 -12.26
CA LEU A 112 -21.85 -6.63 -11.64
C LEU A 112 -22.38 -6.96 -10.25
N ASP A 113 -22.31 -8.24 -9.87
CA ASP A 113 -22.69 -8.70 -8.55
C ASP A 113 -21.71 -8.24 -7.49
N PRO A 114 -22.18 -7.66 -6.36
CA PRO A 114 -21.30 -7.18 -5.31
C PRO A 114 -20.64 -8.34 -4.55
N LEU A 115 -19.38 -8.13 -4.13
CA LEU A 115 -18.61 -9.04 -3.31
C LEU A 115 -18.10 -8.32 -2.05
N LYS A 116 -17.98 -9.08 -0.95
CA LYS A 116 -17.22 -8.67 0.23
C LYS A 116 -15.86 -9.34 0.20
N ILE A 117 -14.81 -8.54 0.18
CA ILE A 117 -13.42 -9.00 0.10
C ILE A 117 -12.70 -8.56 1.37
N VAL A 118 -12.02 -9.48 2.04
CA VAL A 118 -11.15 -9.16 3.19
C VAL A 118 -9.74 -9.59 2.82
N MET A 119 -8.81 -8.66 2.79
CA MET A 119 -7.41 -8.92 2.46
C MET A 119 -6.49 -8.28 3.50
N HIS A 120 -5.63 -9.09 4.12
CA HIS A 120 -4.70 -8.63 5.17
C HIS A 120 -5.41 -7.81 6.27
N SER A 121 -6.54 -8.32 6.77
CA SER A 121 -7.38 -7.67 7.80
C SER A 121 -7.99 -6.32 7.39
N SER A 122 -7.89 -5.93 6.11
CA SER A 122 -8.47 -4.71 5.55
C SER A 122 -9.63 -5.04 4.60
N PRO A 123 -10.90 -4.88 5.02
CA PRO A 123 -12.07 -5.20 4.21
C PRO A 123 -12.33 -4.15 3.14
N THR A 124 -12.94 -4.58 2.01
CA THR A 124 -13.44 -3.69 0.98
C THR A 124 -14.60 -4.34 0.24
N PRO A 125 -15.58 -3.59 -0.26
CA PRO A 125 -16.46 -4.06 -1.30
C PRO A 125 -15.69 -4.30 -2.61
N GLY A 126 -16.24 -5.12 -3.48
CA GLY A 126 -15.78 -5.36 -4.84
C GLY A 126 -16.91 -5.96 -5.67
N TYR A 127 -16.60 -6.43 -6.85
CA TYR A 127 -17.59 -6.96 -7.80
C TYR A 127 -17.08 -8.24 -8.46
N ASN A 128 -17.99 -9.17 -8.70
CA ASN A 128 -17.73 -10.36 -9.50
C ASN A 128 -17.82 -10.00 -10.99
N MET A 129 -16.77 -10.29 -11.75
CA MET A 129 -16.73 -10.00 -13.19
C MET A 129 -17.67 -10.89 -14.02
N GLY A 130 -18.24 -11.95 -13.44
CA GLY A 130 -19.23 -12.83 -14.06
C GLY A 130 -18.63 -14.04 -14.75
N ALA A 131 -19.52 -14.94 -15.22
CA ALA A 131 -19.22 -16.28 -15.70
C ALA A 131 -18.15 -16.30 -16.81
N LYS A 132 -18.25 -15.42 -17.82
CA LYS A 132 -17.28 -15.35 -18.92
C LYS A 132 -15.83 -15.36 -18.45
N TYR A 133 -15.53 -14.59 -17.41
CA TYR A 133 -14.17 -14.43 -16.88
C TYR A 133 -13.85 -15.54 -15.88
N ASN A 134 -14.80 -15.86 -15.02
CA ASN A 134 -14.63 -16.89 -14.00
C ASN A 134 -14.37 -18.27 -14.62
N ASP A 135 -15.12 -18.65 -15.63
CA ASP A 135 -15.00 -19.93 -16.31
C ASP A 135 -13.64 -20.05 -17.02
N TRP A 136 -13.21 -18.97 -17.69
CA TRP A 136 -11.91 -18.97 -18.35
C TRP A 136 -10.76 -19.20 -17.37
N PHE A 137 -10.74 -18.48 -16.22
CA PHE A 137 -9.74 -18.71 -15.19
C PHE A 137 -9.87 -20.09 -14.55
N SER A 138 -11.11 -20.54 -14.28
CA SER A 138 -11.35 -21.86 -13.70
C SER A 138 -10.83 -22.99 -14.60
N ASP A 139 -11.03 -22.88 -15.89
CA ASP A 139 -10.49 -23.82 -16.88
C ASP A 139 -8.95 -23.84 -16.90
N CYS A 140 -8.31 -22.65 -16.77
CA CYS A 140 -6.86 -22.57 -16.74
C CYS A 140 -6.27 -23.14 -15.45
N PHE A 141 -6.92 -22.91 -14.29
CA PHE A 141 -6.48 -23.41 -12.99
C PHE A 141 -6.89 -24.85 -12.70
N GLY A 142 -7.95 -25.35 -13.35
CA GLY A 142 -8.52 -26.67 -13.09
C GLY A 142 -9.39 -26.75 -11.82
N TYR A 143 -9.80 -25.61 -11.26
CA TYR A 143 -10.72 -25.50 -10.13
C TYR A 143 -11.48 -24.16 -10.17
N PRO A 144 -12.64 -24.05 -9.47
CA PRO A 144 -13.47 -22.83 -9.55
C PRO A 144 -12.75 -21.59 -9.00
N VAL A 145 -12.74 -20.52 -9.82
CA VAL A 145 -12.12 -19.22 -9.53
C VAL A 145 -13.07 -18.10 -9.91
N VAL A 146 -13.06 -17.02 -9.12
CA VAL A 146 -13.79 -15.78 -9.39
C VAL A 146 -12.79 -14.67 -9.67
N LEU A 147 -12.96 -13.95 -10.78
CA LEU A 147 -12.27 -12.68 -11.02
C LEU A 147 -13.04 -11.56 -10.33
N ALA A 148 -12.43 -10.94 -9.34
CA ALA A 148 -12.98 -9.81 -8.60
C ALA A 148 -12.42 -8.49 -9.13
N TYR A 149 -13.30 -7.50 -9.29
CA TYR A 149 -12.98 -6.12 -9.64
C TYR A 149 -13.21 -5.20 -8.44
N LEU A 150 -12.28 -4.28 -8.17
CA LEU A 150 -12.37 -3.34 -7.05
C LEU A 150 -13.42 -2.25 -7.29
N GLY A 151 -13.59 -1.82 -8.53
CA GLY A 151 -14.47 -0.71 -8.89
C GLY A 151 -14.00 0.63 -8.29
N PRO A 152 -14.93 1.48 -7.84
CA PRO A 152 -14.60 2.77 -7.23
C PRO A 152 -14.06 2.65 -5.79
N HIS A 153 -14.06 1.45 -5.23
CA HIS A 153 -13.69 1.21 -3.84
C HIS A 153 -12.17 1.24 -3.62
N SER A 154 -11.79 1.20 -2.36
CA SER A 154 -10.39 1.16 -1.93
C SER A 154 -10.30 0.58 -0.53
N ARG A 155 -9.13 0.11 -0.14
CA ARG A 155 -8.86 -0.47 1.18
C ARG A 155 -8.12 0.51 2.07
N GLU A 156 -8.32 0.40 3.37
CA GLU A 156 -7.55 1.15 4.36
C GLU A 156 -6.11 0.60 4.47
N VAL A 157 -5.13 1.49 4.60
CA VAL A 157 -3.77 1.15 4.99
C VAL A 157 -3.72 0.98 6.50
N LEU A 158 -3.36 -0.22 6.96
CA LEU A 158 -3.27 -0.53 8.38
C LEU A 158 -1.87 -0.25 8.95
N GLY A 159 -1.74 -0.35 10.26
CA GLY A 159 -0.47 -0.11 10.94
C GLY A 159 0.03 1.33 10.79
N THR A 160 1.36 1.49 10.72
CA THR A 160 2.04 2.79 10.61
C THR A 160 2.64 3.07 9.24
N LEU A 161 2.30 2.28 8.23
CA LEU A 161 2.86 2.46 6.89
C LEU A 161 2.36 3.75 6.22
N ALA A 162 1.10 4.14 6.45
CA ALA A 162 0.54 5.36 5.89
C ALA A 162 1.27 6.61 6.40
N PRO A 163 1.71 7.54 5.51
CA PRO A 163 2.38 8.78 5.90
C PRO A 163 1.59 9.59 6.93
N ALA A 164 0.29 9.73 6.77
CA ALA A 164 -0.60 10.41 7.72
C ALA A 164 -0.56 9.79 9.12
N LYS A 165 -0.40 8.47 9.22
CA LYS A 165 -0.29 7.76 10.52
C LYS A 165 1.08 7.90 11.15
N GLN A 166 2.15 8.03 10.35
CA GLN A 166 3.50 8.27 10.86
C GLN A 166 3.63 9.66 11.51
N GLY A 167 3.07 10.69 10.88
CA GLY A 167 3.01 12.04 11.44
C GLY A 167 2.29 12.09 12.80
N ARG A 168 1.17 11.38 12.93
CA ARG A 168 0.43 11.26 14.21
C ARG A 168 1.24 10.59 15.30
N LYS A 169 1.95 9.49 15.03
CA LYS A 169 2.81 8.83 16.04
C LYS A 169 3.92 9.76 16.50
N THR A 170 4.52 10.54 15.60
CA THR A 170 5.56 11.49 15.94
C THR A 170 5.03 12.59 16.84
N VAL A 171 3.85 13.17 16.55
CA VAL A 171 3.19 14.19 17.38
C VAL A 171 2.77 13.62 18.74
N TRP A 172 2.12 12.45 18.77
CA TRP A 172 1.72 11.81 20.02
C TRP A 172 2.91 11.32 20.86
N ARG A 173 3.98 10.84 20.21
CA ARG A 173 5.22 10.47 20.91
C ARG A 173 5.89 11.71 21.50
N ALA A 174 6.03 12.79 20.73
CA ALA A 174 6.55 14.06 21.21
C ALA A 174 5.69 14.64 22.34
N ALA A 175 4.36 14.60 22.21
CA ALA A 175 3.44 15.02 23.28
C ALA A 175 3.58 14.14 24.53
N ARG A 176 3.71 12.82 24.38
CA ARG A 176 3.91 11.89 25.50
C ARG A 176 5.26 12.05 26.16
N GLU A 177 6.34 12.25 25.36
CA GLU A 177 7.69 12.54 25.88
C GLU A 177 7.72 13.89 26.59
N TYR A 178 7.03 14.90 26.06
CA TYR A 178 6.86 16.20 26.70
C TYR A 178 6.10 16.10 28.03
N LEU A 179 5.00 15.34 28.07
CA LEU A 179 4.20 15.12 29.29
C LEU A 179 4.93 14.26 30.32
N ASN A 180 5.83 13.36 29.90
CA ASN A 180 6.60 12.50 30.80
C ASN A 180 7.83 13.20 31.41
N ARG A 181 8.25 14.35 30.90
CA ARG A 181 9.28 15.18 31.55
C ARG A 181 8.69 15.81 32.79
N SER A 182 9.09 15.28 33.93
CA SER A 182 8.55 15.66 35.26
C SER A 182 8.72 17.15 35.62
N ASP A 183 9.68 17.82 35.01
CA ASP A 183 10.01 19.23 35.21
C ASP A 183 9.12 20.21 34.44
N ARG A 184 8.40 19.75 33.41
CA ARG A 184 7.55 20.60 32.55
C ARG A 184 6.04 20.34 32.69
N ARG A 185 5.64 19.46 33.58
CA ARG A 185 4.19 19.21 33.82
C ARG A 185 3.45 20.51 34.24
N TRP A 186 4.10 21.37 34.93
CA TRP A 186 3.53 22.63 35.39
C TRP A 186 3.26 23.64 34.28
N GLU A 187 4.00 23.61 33.19
CA GLU A 187 3.75 24.48 32.01
C GLU A 187 2.42 24.20 31.31
N ILE A 188 1.87 22.98 31.48
CA ILE A 188 0.56 22.57 30.93
C ILE A 188 -0.52 22.62 32.03
N ILE A 189 -0.18 22.15 33.22
CA ILE A 189 -1.15 22.07 34.34
C ILE A 189 -1.48 23.47 34.82
N LEU A 190 -0.54 24.37 34.87
CA LEU A 190 -0.75 25.75 35.38
C LEU A 190 -1.74 26.54 34.52
N PRO A 191 -1.65 26.60 33.19
CA PRO A 191 -2.66 27.24 32.36
C PRO A 191 -4.06 26.59 32.50
N ILE A 192 -4.14 25.26 32.61
CA ILE A 192 -5.41 24.55 32.81
C ILE A 192 -6.01 24.92 34.18
N LEU A 193 -5.19 24.98 35.24
CA LEU A 193 -5.64 25.36 36.57
C LEU A 193 -6.03 26.83 36.60
N ILE A 194 -5.33 27.73 35.92
CA ILE A 194 -5.68 29.16 35.82
C ILE A 194 -7.05 29.31 35.12
N VAL A 195 -7.28 28.62 34.01
CA VAL A 195 -8.54 28.65 33.28
C VAL A 195 -9.66 28.04 34.13
N ALA A 196 -9.44 26.92 34.80
CA ALA A 196 -10.39 26.28 35.69
C ALA A 196 -10.72 27.17 36.92
N SER A 197 -9.71 27.85 37.51
CA SER A 197 -9.87 28.80 38.61
C SER A 197 -10.65 30.04 38.16
N ALA A 198 -10.37 30.56 36.95
CA ALA A 198 -11.10 31.69 36.41
C ALA A 198 -12.57 31.32 36.14
N ILE A 199 -12.84 30.12 35.61
CA ILE A 199 -14.22 29.60 35.43
C ILE A 199 -14.90 29.42 36.79
N SER A 200 -14.22 28.87 37.79
CA SER A 200 -14.75 28.69 39.14
C SER A 200 -15.07 30.04 39.83
N MET A 201 -14.16 31.04 39.73
CA MET A 201 -14.41 32.39 40.25
C MET A 201 -15.58 33.07 39.56
N VAL A 202 -15.80 32.79 38.28
CA VAL A 202 -16.93 33.37 37.53
C VAL A 202 -18.26 32.67 37.87
N LEU A 203 -18.21 31.37 38.15
CA LEU A 203 -19.40 30.59 38.58
C LEU A 203 -19.77 30.88 40.04
N ASP A 204 -18.79 31.21 40.87
CA ASP A 204 -18.97 31.48 42.28
C ASP A 204 -19.21 33.00 42.50
N GLY A 205 -20.42 33.46 42.10
CA GLY A 205 -20.85 34.86 42.12
C GLY A 205 -20.67 35.60 43.46
N GLY A 206 -20.42 34.86 44.55
CA GLY A 206 -20.11 35.41 45.88
C GLY A 206 -18.71 36.00 46.06
N ALA A 207 -17.72 35.51 45.30
CA ALA A 207 -16.35 36.00 45.40
C ALA A 207 -16.13 37.35 44.68
N ILE A 208 -16.87 37.54 43.56
CA ILE A 208 -16.74 38.73 42.71
C ILE A 208 -17.36 39.96 43.38
N VAL A 209 -18.47 39.79 44.15
CA VAL A 209 -19.14 40.88 44.86
C VAL A 209 -18.25 41.44 46.01
N ARG A 210 -17.39 40.63 46.60
CA ARG A 210 -16.47 41.07 47.68
C ARG A 210 -15.32 41.97 47.17
N HIS A 211 -15.01 41.95 45.89
CA HIS A 211 -13.97 42.77 45.29
C HIS A 211 -14.48 44.01 44.54
N GLY A 212 -15.74 44.42 44.76
CA GLY A 212 -16.28 45.65 44.19
C GLY A 212 -16.67 45.61 42.72
N ILE A 213 -16.73 44.43 42.14
CA ILE A 213 -17.16 44.24 40.73
C ILE A 213 -18.69 44.16 40.71
N THR A 214 -19.34 45.01 39.89
CA THR A 214 -20.77 45.04 39.81
C THR A 214 -21.31 43.73 39.13
N PRO A 215 -22.57 43.29 39.47
CA PRO A 215 -23.16 42.10 38.83
C PRO A 215 -23.22 42.19 37.30
N GLN A 216 -23.23 43.41 36.76
CA GLN A 216 -23.28 43.66 35.34
C GLN A 216 -21.94 43.44 34.65
N THR A 217 -20.83 43.84 35.29
CA THR A 217 -19.46 43.58 34.81
C THR A 217 -19.10 42.07 34.93
N ALA A 218 -19.59 41.39 35.96
CA ALA A 218 -19.42 39.97 36.15
C ALA A 218 -20.12 39.15 35.00
N ARG A 219 -21.34 39.52 34.67
CA ARG A 219 -22.08 38.90 33.54
C ARG A 219 -21.42 39.15 32.19
N SER A 220 -20.85 40.33 31.98
CA SER A 220 -20.10 40.65 30.75
C SER A 220 -18.83 39.83 30.63
N LEU A 221 -18.04 39.66 31.70
CA LEU A 221 -16.82 38.86 31.73
C LEU A 221 -17.13 37.36 31.51
N THR A 222 -18.22 36.83 32.13
CA THR A 222 -18.65 35.42 31.92
C THR A 222 -19.04 35.17 30.49
N SER A 223 -19.80 36.08 29.88
CA SER A 223 -20.19 35.91 28.47
C SER A 223 -18.99 35.97 27.56
N THR A 224 -18.01 36.86 27.78
CA THR A 224 -16.79 36.98 26.97
C THR A 224 -15.93 35.71 27.05
N VAL A 225 -15.75 35.15 28.26
CA VAL A 225 -14.97 33.89 28.42
C VAL A 225 -15.69 32.70 27.77
N LEU A 226 -17.01 32.61 27.91
CA LEU A 226 -17.80 31.54 27.26
C LEU A 226 -17.78 31.66 25.73
N PHE A 227 -17.88 32.87 25.17
CA PHE A 227 -17.83 33.10 23.74
C PHE A 227 -16.43 32.83 23.16
N THR A 228 -15.35 33.21 23.88
CA THR A 228 -13.97 32.91 23.44
C THR A 228 -13.65 31.41 23.51
N ALA A 229 -14.11 30.72 24.57
CA ALA A 229 -13.94 29.27 24.71
C ALA A 229 -14.74 28.51 23.62
N ALA A 230 -16.00 28.90 23.40
CA ALA A 230 -16.83 28.35 22.34
C ALA A 230 -16.24 28.61 20.93
N GLY A 231 -15.70 29.83 20.70
CA GLY A 231 -15.03 30.20 19.47
C GLY A 231 -13.77 29.34 19.21
N LEU A 232 -12.98 29.09 20.25
CA LEU A 232 -11.80 28.23 20.18
C LEU A 232 -12.17 26.77 19.88
N VAL A 233 -13.18 26.23 20.55
CA VAL A 233 -13.71 24.89 20.29
C VAL A 233 -14.28 24.79 18.88
N PHE A 234 -15.01 25.80 18.43
CA PHE A 234 -15.56 25.85 17.08
C PHE A 234 -14.44 25.98 16.01
N MET A 235 -13.41 26.75 16.29
CA MET A 235 -12.23 26.88 15.41
C MET A 235 -11.45 25.58 15.34
N LEU A 236 -11.22 24.89 16.47
CA LEU A 236 -10.59 23.57 16.52
C LEU A 236 -11.44 22.51 15.82
N TYR A 237 -12.75 22.52 16.02
CA TYR A 237 -13.69 21.64 15.34
C TYR A 237 -13.75 21.94 13.84
N GLY A 238 -13.79 23.21 13.45
CA GLY A 238 -13.73 23.63 12.05
C GLY A 238 -12.42 23.24 11.39
N PHE A 239 -11.27 23.44 12.06
CA PHE A 239 -9.98 22.99 11.59
C PHE A 239 -9.93 21.44 11.41
N TYR A 240 -10.52 20.71 12.36
CA TYR A 240 -10.62 19.26 12.29
C TYR A 240 -11.55 18.76 11.16
N THR A 241 -12.67 19.44 10.91
CA THR A 241 -13.64 19.05 9.88
C THR A 241 -13.29 19.56 8.48
N LEU A 242 -12.65 20.74 8.38
CA LEU A 242 -12.24 21.33 7.09
C LEU A 242 -10.91 20.79 6.56
N ASN A 243 -10.09 20.19 7.43
CA ASN A 243 -8.95 19.37 7.04
C ASN A 243 -9.29 17.89 7.29
N PRO A 244 -10.12 17.25 6.47
CA PRO A 244 -10.29 15.81 6.56
C PRO A 244 -8.90 15.20 6.40
N LEU A 245 -8.46 14.49 7.43
CA LEU A 245 -7.18 13.80 7.39
C LEU A 245 -7.20 12.94 6.13
N HIS A 246 -6.31 13.25 5.20
CA HIS A 246 -6.14 12.45 4.01
C HIS A 246 -5.88 11.01 4.48
N GLU A 247 -6.86 10.13 4.25
CA GLU A 247 -6.68 8.72 4.53
C GLU A 247 -5.96 8.09 3.36
N ASP A 248 -4.73 7.65 3.60
CA ASP A 248 -4.02 6.85 2.61
C ASP A 248 -4.80 5.56 2.38
N ARG A 249 -5.17 5.33 1.14
CA ARG A 249 -5.96 4.18 0.71
C ARG A 249 -5.26 3.46 -0.42
N ILE A 250 -5.50 2.15 -0.53
CA ILE A 250 -4.87 1.27 -1.51
C ILE A 250 -5.91 0.48 -2.31
N THR A 251 -5.48 -0.02 -3.45
CA THR A 251 -6.20 -0.99 -4.28
C THR A 251 -6.09 -2.40 -3.67
N PHE A 252 -6.02 -3.47 -4.47
CA PHE A 252 -5.64 -4.80 -4.01
C PHE A 252 -4.12 -4.96 -3.82
N ALA A 253 -3.37 -3.86 -3.73
CA ALA A 253 -1.97 -3.87 -3.29
C ALA A 253 -1.85 -4.44 -1.87
N ASP A 254 -0.69 -4.99 -1.48
CA ASP A 254 -0.57 -5.65 -0.16
C ASP A 254 -0.65 -4.62 0.97
N CYS A 255 0.29 -3.68 1.04
CA CYS A 255 0.40 -2.74 2.16
C CYS A 255 0.55 -1.27 1.73
N ALA A 256 0.95 -1.00 0.48
CA ALA A 256 1.17 0.35 -0.03
C ALA A 256 0.89 0.44 -1.53
N PRO A 257 0.65 1.64 -2.07
CA PRO A 257 0.39 1.86 -3.49
C PRO A 257 1.57 1.47 -4.38
N TYR A 258 2.79 1.72 -3.93
CA TYR A 258 4.01 1.46 -4.70
C TYR A 258 5.00 0.62 -3.91
N LEU A 259 5.74 -0.22 -4.63
CA LEU A 259 6.95 -0.88 -4.16
C LEU A 259 8.12 -0.42 -5.00
N ILE A 260 9.15 0.12 -4.34
CA ILE A 260 10.38 0.63 -4.95
C ILE A 260 11.54 -0.29 -4.57
N ILE A 261 12.35 -0.68 -5.55
CA ILE A 261 13.59 -1.43 -5.35
C ILE A 261 14.74 -0.78 -6.10
N SER A 262 15.97 -1.06 -5.67
CA SER A 262 17.19 -0.69 -6.39
C SER A 262 17.64 -1.79 -7.34
N GLU A 263 18.11 -1.42 -8.53
CA GLU A 263 18.72 -2.37 -9.49
C GLU A 263 19.98 -3.01 -8.90
N THR A 264 20.84 -2.20 -8.24
CA THR A 264 22.04 -2.66 -7.53
C THR A 264 21.71 -3.74 -6.48
N SER A 265 20.57 -3.62 -5.79
CA SER A 265 20.10 -4.64 -4.85
C SER A 265 19.66 -5.92 -5.55
N VAL A 266 19.03 -5.82 -6.72
CA VAL A 266 18.68 -7.00 -7.54
C VAL A 266 19.93 -7.72 -8.02
N ASP A 267 20.94 -6.97 -8.49
CA ASP A 267 22.22 -7.51 -8.94
C ASP A 267 22.96 -8.24 -7.80
N ASN A 268 22.91 -7.69 -6.58
CA ASN A 268 23.42 -8.38 -5.39
C ASN A 268 22.72 -9.72 -5.12
N VAL A 269 21.41 -9.82 -5.37
CA VAL A 269 20.70 -11.10 -5.23
C VAL A 269 21.05 -12.05 -6.37
N SER A 270 21.19 -11.56 -7.60
CA SER A 270 21.66 -12.35 -8.75
C SER A 270 23.04 -12.98 -8.48
N ALA A 271 23.96 -12.20 -7.92
CA ALA A 271 25.30 -12.70 -7.54
C ALA A 271 25.30 -13.81 -6.45
N ARG A 272 24.16 -14.08 -5.82
CA ARG A 272 23.99 -15.21 -4.87
C ARG A 272 23.50 -16.49 -5.54
N LEU A 273 23.13 -16.41 -6.83
CA LEU A 273 22.66 -17.53 -7.62
C LEU A 273 23.86 -18.20 -8.33
N PRO A 274 23.71 -19.42 -8.87
CA PRO A 274 24.73 -20.04 -9.69
C PRO A 274 25.10 -19.21 -10.91
N ASP A 275 26.31 -19.37 -11.39
CA ASP A 275 26.81 -18.67 -12.59
C ASP A 275 25.86 -18.85 -13.78
N GLY A 276 25.52 -17.72 -14.41
CA GLY A 276 24.57 -17.67 -15.53
C GLY A 276 23.10 -17.63 -15.18
N GLU A 277 22.75 -17.60 -13.88
CA GLU A 277 21.38 -17.39 -13.41
C GLU A 277 21.20 -15.96 -12.88
N ASP A 278 20.24 -15.22 -13.44
CA ASP A 278 19.86 -13.90 -12.96
C ASP A 278 18.55 -13.94 -12.17
N MET A 279 18.48 -13.11 -11.14
CA MET A 279 17.24 -12.91 -10.40
C MET A 279 16.22 -12.16 -11.24
N ASP A 280 15.13 -12.81 -11.60
CA ASP A 280 13.99 -12.12 -12.20
C ASP A 280 13.40 -11.11 -11.19
N ARG A 281 13.68 -9.82 -11.44
CA ARG A 281 13.25 -8.70 -10.58
C ARG A 281 11.74 -8.63 -10.40
N THR A 282 10.96 -9.14 -11.37
CA THR A 282 9.49 -9.13 -11.29
C THR A 282 8.97 -10.03 -10.17
N LYS A 283 9.75 -10.99 -9.68
CA LYS A 283 9.42 -11.81 -8.50
C LYS A 283 9.36 -10.98 -7.21
N PHE A 284 10.08 -9.87 -7.14
CA PHE A 284 9.95 -8.89 -6.05
C PHE A 284 8.68 -8.04 -6.18
N ARG A 285 8.04 -8.05 -7.35
CA ARG A 285 6.80 -7.33 -7.66
C ARG A 285 6.89 -5.80 -7.48
N PRO A 286 8.00 -5.16 -7.91
CA PRO A 286 8.16 -3.72 -7.80
C PRO A 286 7.27 -2.98 -8.79
N ASN A 287 6.82 -1.78 -8.42
CA ASN A 287 6.24 -0.84 -9.38
C ASN A 287 7.35 -0.01 -10.04
N ILE A 288 8.39 0.35 -9.27
CA ILE A 288 9.49 1.20 -9.73
C ILE A 288 10.82 0.53 -9.37
N VAL A 289 11.70 0.35 -10.36
CA VAL A 289 13.08 -0.08 -10.18
C VAL A 289 14.00 1.08 -10.49
N VAL A 290 14.72 1.57 -9.48
CA VAL A 290 15.65 2.70 -9.60
C VAL A 290 17.05 2.17 -9.88
N SER A 291 17.77 2.76 -10.84
CA SER A 291 19.18 2.49 -11.12
C SER A 291 20.08 3.59 -10.58
N GLY A 292 21.36 3.28 -10.36
CA GLY A 292 22.38 4.25 -9.95
C GLY A 292 22.55 4.39 -8.43
N ALA A 293 21.98 3.51 -7.61
CA ALA A 293 22.35 3.40 -6.21
C ALA A 293 23.80 2.91 -6.09
N ALA A 294 24.58 3.52 -5.18
CA ALA A 294 25.99 3.20 -4.99
C ALA A 294 26.17 1.79 -4.39
N ASP A 295 25.34 1.47 -3.39
CA ASP A 295 25.41 0.23 -2.65
C ASP A 295 24.10 -0.57 -2.72
N ALA A 296 24.21 -1.89 -2.61
CA ALA A 296 23.05 -2.76 -2.49
C ALA A 296 22.31 -2.51 -1.17
N PHE A 297 20.98 -2.50 -1.24
CA PHE A 297 20.07 -2.27 -0.11
C PHE A 297 20.12 -0.84 0.47
N GLU A 298 20.68 0.10 -0.28
CA GLU A 298 20.68 1.51 0.08
C GLU A 298 19.26 2.06 0.24
N GLU A 299 18.31 1.49 -0.51
CA GLU A 299 16.89 1.82 -0.40
C GLU A 299 16.30 1.61 0.99
N ASP A 300 16.88 0.78 1.84
CA ASP A 300 16.44 0.61 3.24
C ASP A 300 16.41 1.94 4.01
N PHE A 301 17.26 2.87 3.60
CA PHE A 301 17.43 4.17 4.24
C PHE A 301 16.87 5.35 3.42
N TRP A 302 16.20 5.08 2.30
CA TRP A 302 15.52 6.15 1.57
C TRP A 302 14.21 6.50 2.26
N GLY A 303 14.08 7.75 2.70
CA GLY A 303 12.85 8.28 3.33
C GLY A 303 11.94 8.99 2.34
N ALA A 304 12.50 9.62 1.29
CA ALA A 304 11.76 10.20 0.20
C ALA A 304 12.59 10.23 -1.08
N LEU A 305 11.91 10.02 -2.22
CA LEU A 305 12.46 10.24 -3.55
C LEU A 305 11.72 11.38 -4.22
N THR A 306 12.45 12.24 -4.94
CA THR A 306 11.87 13.20 -5.87
C THR A 306 12.16 12.72 -7.28
N VAL A 307 11.09 12.59 -8.07
CA VAL A 307 11.18 12.35 -9.49
C VAL A 307 11.17 13.69 -10.20
N ARG A 308 12.17 13.92 -11.04
CA ARG A 308 12.26 15.10 -11.89
C ARG A 308 12.05 14.68 -13.34
N PRO A 309 10.86 14.91 -13.87
CA PRO A 309 10.62 14.72 -15.29
C PRO A 309 11.48 15.67 -16.12
N GLU A 310 11.65 15.39 -17.41
CA GLU A 310 12.24 16.34 -18.34
C GLU A 310 11.59 17.73 -18.27
N LEU A 311 12.33 18.77 -18.65
CA LEU A 311 11.93 20.19 -18.62
C LEU A 311 10.45 20.43 -18.96
N GLY A 312 9.74 21.11 -18.05
CA GLY A 312 8.36 21.58 -18.26
C GLY A 312 7.27 20.70 -17.63
N ARG A 313 7.60 19.58 -16.98
CA ARG A 313 6.65 18.75 -16.24
C ARG A 313 6.80 18.94 -14.72
N GLU A 314 5.71 18.79 -13.98
CA GLU A 314 5.71 18.88 -12.52
C GLU A 314 6.50 17.72 -11.91
N SER A 315 7.27 18.00 -10.84
CA SER A 315 7.98 16.98 -10.08
C SER A 315 7.03 16.27 -9.13
N ALA A 316 7.23 14.96 -8.96
CA ALA A 316 6.49 14.17 -8.00
C ALA A 316 7.39 13.73 -6.85
N ARG A 317 6.82 13.59 -5.65
CA ARG A 317 7.53 13.11 -4.49
C ARG A 317 6.90 11.83 -3.95
N LEU A 318 7.75 10.82 -3.78
CA LEU A 318 7.39 9.51 -3.24
C LEU A 318 7.96 9.38 -1.83
N LEU A 319 7.11 9.10 -0.85
CA LEU A 319 7.47 8.90 0.55
C LEU A 319 7.67 7.41 0.81
N LEU A 320 8.86 6.99 1.20
CA LEU A 320 9.20 5.59 1.47
C LEU A 320 9.06 5.33 2.97
N THR A 321 7.99 4.64 3.34
CA THR A 321 7.53 4.59 4.73
C THR A 321 7.80 3.27 5.43
N GLY A 322 7.96 2.16 4.68
CA GLY A 322 8.11 0.84 5.29
C GLY A 322 8.91 -0.15 4.44
N ASN A 323 9.49 -1.12 5.10
CA ASN A 323 10.18 -2.22 4.45
C ASN A 323 9.20 -3.22 3.85
N CYS A 324 9.52 -3.79 2.69
CA CYS A 324 8.75 -4.90 2.14
C CYS A 324 9.32 -6.24 2.62
N VAL A 325 8.55 -6.90 3.48
CA VAL A 325 8.86 -8.25 3.99
C VAL A 325 8.61 -9.27 2.89
N ARG A 326 9.59 -10.16 2.69
CA ARG A 326 9.56 -11.13 1.59
C ARG A 326 9.10 -12.51 2.06
N CYS A 327 8.42 -13.21 1.17
CA CYS A 327 7.85 -14.54 1.40
C CYS A 327 8.29 -15.55 0.31
N GLN A 328 7.77 -16.75 0.36
CA GLN A 328 8.14 -17.84 -0.55
C GLN A 328 7.80 -17.59 -2.03
N SER A 329 7.06 -16.53 -2.37
CA SER A 329 6.80 -16.17 -3.77
C SER A 329 8.07 -15.96 -4.60
N LEU A 330 9.20 -15.61 -3.97
CA LEU A 330 10.50 -15.46 -4.63
C LEU A 330 11.03 -16.77 -5.20
N ASN A 331 10.63 -17.89 -4.62
CA ASN A 331 11.09 -19.22 -4.98
C ASN A 331 10.28 -19.86 -6.11
N VAL A 332 9.22 -19.20 -6.58
CA VAL A 332 8.37 -19.77 -7.64
C VAL A 332 9.08 -19.70 -9.00
N ASP A 333 9.05 -20.80 -9.71
CA ASP A 333 9.49 -20.86 -11.10
C ASP A 333 8.34 -20.42 -12.03
N TYR A 334 8.57 -19.34 -12.75
CA TYR A 334 7.58 -18.73 -13.64
C TYR A 334 7.34 -19.53 -14.93
N LYS A 335 8.23 -20.50 -15.26
CA LYS A 335 8.05 -21.38 -16.40
C LYS A 335 7.15 -22.56 -16.09
N THR A 336 7.25 -23.08 -14.88
CA THR A 336 6.52 -24.29 -14.47
C THR A 336 5.28 -24.00 -13.61
N GLY A 337 5.19 -22.79 -13.04
CA GLY A 337 4.13 -22.44 -12.10
C GLY A 337 4.20 -23.26 -10.80
N LYS A 338 5.38 -23.73 -10.41
CA LYS A 338 5.64 -24.53 -9.21
C LYS A 338 6.71 -23.87 -8.35
N MET A 339 6.87 -24.35 -7.14
CA MET A 339 8.03 -23.97 -6.33
C MET A 339 9.29 -24.47 -7.04
N GLY A 340 10.25 -23.55 -7.22
CA GLY A 340 11.53 -23.86 -7.85
C GLY A 340 12.32 -24.86 -7.04
N THR A 341 13.18 -25.61 -7.72
CA THR A 341 14.10 -26.59 -7.12
C THR A 341 15.54 -26.05 -7.20
N GLY A 342 16.44 -26.63 -6.42
CA GLY A 342 17.84 -26.20 -6.40
C GLY A 342 18.07 -24.81 -5.83
N GLU A 343 19.11 -24.13 -6.30
CA GLU A 343 19.57 -22.84 -5.76
C GLU A 343 18.65 -21.67 -6.13
N SER A 344 18.08 -21.65 -7.34
CA SER A 344 17.10 -20.64 -7.78
C SER A 344 15.75 -20.78 -7.05
N GLY A 345 15.41 -21.97 -6.55
CA GLY A 345 14.29 -22.23 -5.65
C GLY A 345 14.55 -21.86 -4.18
N ALA A 346 15.77 -21.44 -3.85
CA ALA A 346 16.21 -21.13 -2.48
C ALA A 346 16.48 -19.63 -2.24
N VAL A 347 16.02 -18.73 -3.13
CA VAL A 347 16.27 -17.28 -3.07
C VAL A 347 15.88 -16.69 -1.72
N LEU A 348 14.69 -17.04 -1.20
CA LEU A 348 14.26 -16.57 0.11
C LEU A 348 15.25 -16.96 1.21
N LYS A 349 15.72 -18.21 1.22
CA LYS A 349 16.70 -18.72 2.21
C LYS A 349 18.05 -17.99 2.09
N LYS A 350 18.46 -17.65 0.86
CA LYS A 350 19.69 -16.87 0.62
C LYS A 350 19.56 -15.44 1.19
N LEU A 351 18.41 -14.79 1.01
CA LEU A 351 18.13 -13.48 1.60
C LEU A 351 18.04 -13.55 3.14
N MET A 352 17.49 -14.62 3.70
CA MET A 352 17.36 -14.77 5.15
C MET A 352 18.70 -14.78 5.89
N LYS A 353 19.84 -15.00 5.21
CA LYS A 353 21.16 -15.03 5.86
C LYS A 353 21.56 -13.67 6.42
N ASP A 354 21.22 -12.58 5.72
CA ASP A 354 21.69 -11.22 6.04
C ASP A 354 20.61 -10.14 5.95
N ARG A 355 19.41 -10.48 5.43
CA ARG A 355 18.35 -9.51 5.22
C ARG A 355 17.20 -9.56 6.22
N ARG A 356 17.35 -10.26 7.35
CA ARG A 356 16.44 -10.22 8.51
C ARG A 356 16.72 -8.99 9.37
N VAL A 357 16.54 -7.80 8.78
CA VAL A 357 16.98 -6.53 9.36
C VAL A 357 15.83 -5.70 9.96
N ASP A 358 14.59 -6.21 9.90
CA ASP A 358 13.42 -5.54 10.45
C ASP A 358 12.95 -6.24 11.74
N THR A 359 12.95 -5.50 12.85
CA THR A 359 12.57 -6.04 14.16
C THR A 359 11.08 -6.34 14.29
N GLY A 360 10.23 -5.74 13.44
CA GLY A 360 8.79 -6.05 13.33
C GLY A 360 8.51 -7.35 12.56
N ALA A 361 9.50 -7.85 11.80
CA ALA A 361 9.39 -9.08 11.00
C ALA A 361 10.65 -9.94 11.10
N ARG A 362 11.06 -10.29 12.33
CA ARG A 362 12.35 -10.92 12.67
C ARG A 362 12.68 -12.19 11.91
N PHE A 363 11.66 -12.93 11.49
CA PHE A 363 11.84 -14.24 10.84
C PHE A 363 11.86 -14.17 9.31
N SER A 364 11.56 -13.02 8.74
CA SER A 364 11.46 -12.83 7.30
C SER A 364 12.49 -11.80 6.79
N PRO A 365 13.07 -12.01 5.61
CA PRO A 365 13.99 -11.05 5.04
C PRO A 365 13.24 -9.87 4.44
N VAL A 366 13.92 -8.74 4.33
CA VAL A 366 13.43 -7.50 3.75
C VAL A 366 14.11 -7.26 2.41
N PHE A 367 13.34 -6.78 1.43
CA PHE A 367 13.85 -6.32 0.13
C PHE A 367 12.90 -5.30 -0.47
N GLY A 368 13.39 -4.06 -0.70
CA GLY A 368 12.61 -2.96 -1.24
C GLY A 368 11.74 -2.23 -0.22
N ARG A 369 11.18 -1.10 -0.65
CA ARG A 369 10.47 -0.15 0.20
C ARG A 369 9.06 0.11 -0.30
N TYR A 370 8.10 0.02 0.59
CA TYR A 370 6.74 0.52 0.39
C TYR A 370 6.73 2.04 0.34
N SER A 371 5.99 2.58 -0.61
CA SER A 371 6.00 3.99 -0.91
C SER A 371 4.60 4.53 -1.20
N PHE A 372 4.41 5.82 -0.89
CA PHE A 372 3.20 6.60 -1.11
C PHE A 372 3.55 7.87 -1.89
N LEU A 373 2.67 8.26 -2.78
CA LEU A 373 2.78 9.53 -3.50
C LEU A 373 2.31 10.67 -2.59
N GLU A 374 3.06 11.77 -2.53
CA GLU A 374 2.52 13.01 -1.97
C GLU A 374 1.35 13.51 -2.84
N PRO A 375 0.24 14.00 -2.24
CA PRO A 375 -0.96 14.40 -3.00
C PRO A 375 -0.69 15.44 -4.09
N SER A 376 0.32 16.30 -3.92
CA SER A 376 0.74 17.29 -4.93
C SER A 376 1.25 16.66 -6.23
N GLY A 377 1.64 15.39 -6.21
CA GLY A 377 2.11 14.66 -7.40
C GLY A 377 1.02 13.86 -8.12
N GLU A 378 -0.25 13.95 -7.68
CA GLU A 378 -1.37 13.24 -8.33
C GLU A 378 -1.50 13.66 -9.79
N GLY A 379 -1.58 12.67 -10.68
CA GLY A 379 -1.68 12.92 -12.12
C GLY A 379 -0.35 13.15 -12.85
N THR A 380 0.78 13.24 -12.12
CA THR A 380 2.09 13.36 -12.77
C THR A 380 2.42 12.09 -13.55
N SER A 381 2.90 12.27 -14.79
CA SER A 381 3.42 11.18 -15.59
C SER A 381 4.88 10.88 -15.21
N LEU A 382 5.18 9.62 -14.91
CA LEU A 382 6.52 9.09 -14.69
C LEU A 382 6.96 8.29 -15.89
N LYS A 383 8.14 8.58 -16.46
CA LYS A 383 8.70 7.89 -17.63
C LYS A 383 10.02 7.17 -17.32
N VAL A 384 10.27 6.11 -18.06
CA VAL A 384 11.58 5.50 -18.08
C VAL A 384 12.59 6.53 -18.62
N GLY A 385 13.68 6.76 -17.86
CA GLY A 385 14.65 7.82 -18.17
C GLY A 385 14.55 9.06 -17.29
N ASP A 386 13.40 9.30 -16.64
CA ASP A 386 13.29 10.40 -15.67
C ASP A 386 14.32 10.27 -14.56
N GLU A 387 14.86 11.40 -14.10
CA GLU A 387 15.83 11.46 -13.02
C GLU A 387 15.14 11.26 -11.66
N VAL A 388 15.73 10.41 -10.82
CA VAL A 388 15.25 10.15 -9.45
C VAL A 388 16.35 10.55 -8.48
N THR A 389 16.04 11.45 -7.54
CA THR A 389 16.97 11.89 -6.49
C THR A 389 16.47 11.48 -5.12
N VAL A 390 17.38 11.08 -4.22
CA VAL A 390 17.06 10.79 -2.83
C VAL A 390 16.89 12.12 -2.08
N ALA A 391 15.63 12.53 -1.88
CA ALA A 391 15.28 13.80 -1.24
C ALA A 391 15.39 13.75 0.30
N LYS A 392 15.27 12.55 0.89
CA LYS A 392 15.43 12.32 2.33
C LYS A 392 16.07 10.97 2.58
N ARG A 393 17.08 10.96 3.46
CA ARG A 393 17.67 9.73 4.00
C ARG A 393 17.30 9.57 5.46
N GLU A 394 16.99 8.33 5.85
CA GLU A 394 16.78 7.95 7.25
C GLU A 394 18.09 7.40 7.84
N THR A 395 18.31 7.66 9.14
CA THR A 395 19.49 7.15 9.86
C THR A 395 19.28 5.75 10.42
N VAL A 396 18.03 5.34 10.53
CA VAL A 396 17.62 4.01 11.04
C VAL A 396 16.56 3.41 10.10
N ARG A 397 16.52 2.08 10.06
CA ARG A 397 15.49 1.36 9.28
C ARG A 397 14.11 1.54 9.93
N SER A 398 13.09 1.66 9.10
CA SER A 398 11.71 1.60 9.56
C SER A 398 11.35 0.21 10.07
N ILE A 399 10.36 0.14 10.96
CA ILE A 399 9.85 -1.10 11.54
C ILE A 399 8.47 -1.36 10.97
N VAL A 400 8.26 -2.53 10.38
CA VAL A 400 6.95 -2.95 9.86
C VAL A 400 6.03 -3.34 11.03
N ASP A 401 4.78 -2.87 10.99
CA ASP A 401 3.78 -3.13 12.02
C ASP A 401 2.37 -3.39 11.45
N TRP A 402 2.27 -4.06 10.30
CA TRP A 402 0.95 -4.37 9.73
C TRP A 402 0.24 -5.46 10.55
N PRO A 403 -0.98 -5.19 11.10
CA PRO A 403 -1.73 -6.15 11.90
C PRO A 403 -2.04 -7.45 11.13
N GLY A 404 -1.64 -8.58 11.68
CA GLY A 404 -1.85 -9.91 11.09
C GLY A 404 -0.88 -10.32 9.97
N LEU A 405 0.10 -9.48 9.64
CA LEU A 405 1.24 -9.85 8.78
C LEU A 405 2.57 -9.86 9.55
N THR A 406 2.64 -9.11 10.63
CA THR A 406 3.80 -9.01 11.51
C THR A 406 3.34 -9.42 12.91
N ASN A 407 4.08 -10.33 13.53
CA ASN A 407 3.89 -10.78 14.93
C ASN A 407 5.01 -10.22 15.79
#